data_7e9f339716354973cd49f002606d9cca
#
_entry.id   7e9f339716354973cd49f002606d9cca
#
_cell.length_a   1.000
_cell.length_b   1.000
_cell.length_c   1.000
_cell.angle_alpha   90.00
_cell.angle_beta   90.00
_cell.angle_gamma   90.00
#
_symmetry.space_group_name_H-M   'P 1'
#
loop_
_entity.id
_entity.type
_entity.pdbx_description
1 polymer ?
#
loop_
_entity_poly.entity_id
_entity_poly.type
_entity_poly.pdbx_seq_one_letter_code
_entity_poly.pdbx_strand_id
1 'polypeptide(L)'
;EAVRANHLRLGLDAAVRAGNDTDTVAAIAGGLLGAAYGASAVPLEWRVLLHGWPGLRAHDLVNLASAIARGGKPDTFDFSYYDSPIDTVAVHPDDDKVVLGGIGVLRKLPAHVDAVVSLCRLADDDMRVDMPHVEVRLIDRPEADENPHLDFVLNEAVHSIERLRNKGHTVLLHCVGAYSRTPTVGALYGARRCGISTKEALRDVQAVLPRAYPNSAFRAALTRLDPTTKHRSGGES
;
A
#
# COMPACT_ATOMS: atom_id res chain seq x y z
N GLU A 1 -5.41 6.12 -15.82
CA GLU A 1 -4.53 6.21 -14.62
C GLU A 1 -3.60 4.99 -14.48
N ALA A 2 -4.11 3.76 -14.60
CA ALA A 2 -3.26 2.55 -14.57
C ALA A 2 -2.14 2.58 -15.61
N VAL A 3 -2.38 3.17 -16.78
CA VAL A 3 -1.38 3.36 -17.84
C VAL A 3 -0.29 4.34 -17.40
N ARG A 4 -0.63 5.42 -16.71
CA ARG A 4 0.36 6.42 -16.25
C ARG A 4 1.29 5.86 -15.16
N ALA A 5 0.75 5.12 -14.19
CA ALA A 5 1.55 4.49 -13.15
C ALA A 5 2.52 3.43 -13.69
N ASN A 6 2.11 2.69 -14.72
CA ASN A 6 2.99 1.74 -15.40
C ASN A 6 4.10 2.38 -16.24
N HIS A 7 4.07 3.68 -16.51
CA HIS A 7 5.10 4.33 -17.31
C HIS A 7 6.49 4.24 -16.67
N LEU A 8 6.61 4.35 -15.35
CA LEU A 8 7.90 4.16 -14.67
C LEU A 8 8.43 2.73 -14.89
N ARG A 9 7.59 1.72 -14.65
CA ARG A 9 7.95 0.30 -14.86
C ARG A 9 8.34 0.03 -16.30
N LEU A 10 7.52 0.45 -17.26
CA LEU A 10 7.77 0.25 -18.69
C LEU A 10 9.00 1.00 -19.18
N GLY A 11 9.21 2.22 -18.69
CA GLY A 11 10.39 3.00 -19.04
C GLY A 11 11.69 2.37 -18.53
N LEU A 12 11.69 1.84 -17.31
CA LEU A 12 12.84 1.11 -16.76
C LEU A 12 13.07 -0.23 -17.49
N ASP A 13 12.03 -0.97 -17.79
CA ASP A 13 12.13 -2.20 -18.58
C ASP A 13 12.73 -1.93 -19.96
N ALA A 14 12.30 -0.86 -20.61
CA ALA A 14 12.87 -0.44 -21.90
C ALA A 14 14.36 -0.04 -21.78
N ALA A 15 14.74 0.68 -20.71
CA ALA A 15 16.12 1.06 -20.46
C ALA A 15 17.03 -0.15 -20.27
N VAL A 16 16.58 -1.15 -19.51
CA VAL A 16 17.31 -2.41 -19.32
C VAL A 16 17.40 -3.21 -20.61
N ARG A 17 16.33 -3.29 -21.41
CA ARG A 17 16.31 -4.00 -22.70
C ARG A 17 17.13 -3.35 -23.82
N ALA A 18 17.47 -2.07 -23.67
CA ALA A 18 18.35 -1.39 -24.64
C ALA A 18 19.76 -1.98 -24.71
N GLY A 19 20.19 -2.72 -23.70
CA GLY A 19 21.47 -3.42 -23.68
C GLY A 19 22.64 -2.50 -23.30
N ASN A 20 23.85 -2.98 -23.51
CA ASN A 20 25.12 -2.34 -23.12
C ASN A 20 25.22 -2.15 -21.59
N ASP A 21 25.56 -0.95 -21.12
CA ASP A 21 25.67 -0.61 -19.71
C ASP A 21 24.26 -0.38 -19.10
N THR A 22 23.52 -1.47 -18.90
CA THR A 22 22.10 -1.45 -18.54
C THR A 22 21.82 -0.91 -17.15
N ASP A 23 22.70 -1.11 -16.20
CA ASP A 23 22.59 -0.65 -14.82
C ASP A 23 22.76 0.88 -14.73
N THR A 24 23.78 1.45 -15.37
CA THR A 24 23.97 2.91 -15.42
C THR A 24 22.81 3.59 -16.17
N VAL A 25 22.43 3.06 -17.34
CA VAL A 25 21.30 3.61 -18.13
C VAL A 25 20.00 3.53 -17.35
N ALA A 26 19.71 2.41 -16.70
CA ALA A 26 18.51 2.25 -15.88
C ALA A 26 18.53 3.16 -14.64
N ALA A 27 19.69 3.39 -14.02
CA ALA A 27 19.81 4.31 -12.88
C ALA A 27 19.47 5.75 -13.29
N ILE A 28 20.01 6.23 -14.43
CA ILE A 28 19.72 7.56 -14.97
C ILE A 28 18.23 7.68 -15.35
N ALA A 29 17.71 6.71 -16.10
CA ALA A 29 16.30 6.67 -16.48
C ALA A 29 15.39 6.64 -15.25
N GLY A 30 15.74 5.85 -14.23
CA GLY A 30 15.03 5.74 -12.97
C GLY A 30 14.98 7.04 -12.18
N GLY A 31 16.06 7.79 -12.15
CA GLY A 31 16.11 9.13 -11.56
C GLY A 31 15.15 10.10 -12.25
N LEU A 32 15.16 10.15 -13.59
CA LEU A 32 14.27 11.00 -14.37
C LEU A 32 12.79 10.59 -14.24
N LEU A 33 12.50 9.30 -14.35
CA LEU A 33 11.15 8.76 -14.21
C LEU A 33 10.63 8.94 -12.78
N GLY A 34 11.49 8.73 -11.78
CA GLY A 34 11.16 8.96 -10.37
C GLY A 34 10.82 10.41 -10.08
N ALA A 35 11.54 11.36 -10.67
CA ALA A 35 11.24 12.79 -10.57
C ALA A 35 9.89 13.14 -11.23
N ALA A 36 9.56 12.49 -12.36
CA ALA A 36 8.32 12.75 -13.10
C ALA A 36 7.08 12.09 -12.46
N TYR A 37 7.22 10.88 -11.93
CA TYR A 37 6.07 10.07 -11.46
C TYR A 37 6.01 9.91 -9.95
N GLY A 38 7.06 10.22 -9.22
CA GLY A 38 7.13 10.13 -7.76
C GLY A 38 7.28 8.70 -7.24
N ALA A 39 7.54 8.58 -5.94
CA ALA A 39 7.80 7.30 -5.28
C ALA A 39 6.59 6.34 -5.30
N SER A 40 5.36 6.86 -5.38
CA SER A 40 4.14 6.04 -5.43
C SER A 40 3.95 5.27 -6.74
N ALA A 41 4.68 5.63 -7.82
CA ALA A 41 4.69 4.90 -9.08
C ALA A 41 5.63 3.70 -9.08
N VAL A 42 6.51 3.56 -8.07
CA VAL A 42 7.44 2.44 -7.96
C VAL A 42 6.68 1.19 -7.49
N PRO A 43 6.73 0.06 -8.22
CA PRO A 43 6.08 -1.18 -7.80
C PRO A 43 6.54 -1.60 -6.39
N LEU A 44 5.59 -2.00 -5.53
CA LEU A 44 5.91 -2.40 -4.16
C LEU A 44 6.82 -3.63 -4.11
N GLU A 45 6.70 -4.54 -5.06
CA GLU A 45 7.57 -5.71 -5.18
C GLU A 45 9.05 -5.34 -5.38
N TRP A 46 9.34 -4.23 -6.06
CA TRP A 46 10.70 -3.74 -6.21
C TRP A 46 11.19 -3.06 -4.93
N ARG A 47 10.30 -2.32 -4.27
CA ARG A 47 10.65 -1.62 -3.01
C ARG A 47 11.07 -2.57 -1.91
N VAL A 48 10.43 -3.74 -1.78
CA VAL A 48 10.82 -4.74 -0.76
C VAL A 48 12.16 -5.41 -1.04
N LEU A 49 12.63 -5.39 -2.30
CA LEU A 49 13.92 -5.93 -2.71
C LEU A 49 15.07 -4.92 -2.58
N LEU A 50 14.75 -3.62 -2.52
CA LEU A 50 15.76 -2.57 -2.46
C LEU A 50 16.58 -2.65 -1.16
N HIS A 51 17.87 -2.81 -1.33
CA HIS A 51 18.87 -2.70 -0.27
C HIS A 51 20.20 -2.22 -0.86
N GLY A 52 20.97 -1.50 -0.09
CA GLY A 52 22.25 -0.97 -0.55
C GLY A 52 23.16 -0.56 0.61
N TRP A 53 24.38 -0.17 0.26
CA TRP A 53 25.34 0.32 1.24
C TRP A 53 24.85 1.64 1.89
N PRO A 54 25.03 1.82 3.20
CA PRO A 54 25.57 0.91 4.23
C PRO A 54 24.50 0.01 4.93
N GLY A 55 23.46 -0.40 4.24
CA GLY A 55 22.34 -1.19 4.76
C GLY A 55 21.00 -0.50 4.55
N LEU A 56 20.97 0.56 3.72
CA LEU A 56 19.74 1.31 3.41
C LEU A 56 18.72 0.45 2.66
N ARG A 57 17.45 0.65 2.99
CA ARG A 57 16.29 0.06 2.34
C ARG A 57 15.40 1.14 1.71
N ALA A 58 14.37 0.75 1.00
CA ALA A 58 13.44 1.69 0.36
C ALA A 58 12.84 2.72 1.34
N HIS A 59 12.52 2.29 2.57
CA HIS A 59 12.02 3.18 3.63
C HIS A 59 13.03 4.30 3.94
N ASP A 60 14.30 3.95 4.13
CA ASP A 60 15.37 4.90 4.46
C ASP A 60 15.58 5.91 3.31
N LEU A 61 15.54 5.44 2.05
CA LEU A 61 15.66 6.30 0.88
C LEU A 61 14.51 7.29 0.75
N VAL A 62 13.29 6.87 1.05
CA VAL A 62 12.12 7.76 1.05
C VAL A 62 12.21 8.78 2.18
N ASN A 63 12.65 8.37 3.37
CA ASN A 63 12.88 9.29 4.50
C ASN A 63 13.98 10.30 4.19
N LEU A 64 15.08 9.86 3.58
CA LEU A 64 16.19 10.73 3.14
C LEU A 64 15.70 11.77 2.11
N ALA A 65 14.95 11.33 1.09
CA ALA A 65 14.37 12.21 0.09
C ALA A 65 13.40 13.24 0.71
N SER A 66 12.57 12.80 1.65
CA SER A 66 11.66 13.68 2.41
C SER A 66 12.43 14.71 3.25
N ALA A 67 13.50 14.29 3.91
CA ALA A 67 14.35 15.18 4.70
C ALA A 67 15.03 16.24 3.82
N ILE A 68 15.56 15.85 2.65
CA ILE A 68 16.15 16.78 1.68
C ILE A 68 15.12 17.82 1.24
N ALA A 69 13.92 17.39 0.85
CA ALA A 69 12.84 18.28 0.41
C ALA A 69 12.39 19.27 1.51
N ARG A 70 12.61 18.93 2.78
CA ARG A 70 12.27 19.73 3.95
C ARG A 70 13.47 20.54 4.52
N GLY A 71 14.54 20.67 3.78
CA GLY A 71 15.72 21.42 4.20
C GLY A 71 16.47 20.78 5.37
N GLY A 72 16.56 19.43 5.37
CA GLY A 72 17.29 18.65 6.39
C GLY A 72 16.49 18.39 7.68
N LYS A 73 15.24 18.80 7.75
CA LYS A 73 14.40 18.52 8.93
C LYS A 73 13.95 17.05 8.92
N PRO A 74 14.16 16.31 10.02
CA PRO A 74 13.72 14.94 10.12
C PRO A 74 12.19 14.85 9.96
N ASP A 75 11.77 13.74 9.41
CA ASP A 75 10.36 13.48 9.16
C ASP A 75 9.76 12.75 10.38
N THR A 76 9.64 13.47 11.50
CA THR A 76 9.00 12.94 12.71
C THR A 76 7.50 12.89 12.53
N PHE A 77 6.90 11.75 12.80
CA PHE A 77 5.47 11.59 12.81
C PHE A 77 5.01 11.20 14.22
N ASP A 78 4.19 12.06 14.82
CA ASP A 78 3.62 11.83 16.14
C ASP A 78 2.13 11.52 15.99
N PHE A 79 1.70 10.37 16.52
CA PHE A 79 0.29 9.95 16.55
C PHE A 79 -0.41 10.35 17.86
N SER A 80 0.26 11.04 18.79
CA SER A 80 -0.28 11.41 20.08
C SER A 80 -1.50 12.34 20.01
N TYR A 81 -1.64 13.07 18.89
CA TYR A 81 -2.80 13.92 18.64
C TYR A 81 -4.04 13.18 18.14
N TYR A 82 -3.96 11.84 17.97
CA TYR A 82 -5.06 11.06 17.43
C TYR A 82 -6.02 10.65 18.55
N ASP A 83 -7.13 11.37 18.71
CA ASP A 83 -8.16 11.12 19.75
C ASP A 83 -8.94 9.82 19.56
N SER A 84 -8.63 9.07 18.52
CA SER A 84 -9.33 7.83 18.20
C SER A 84 -8.53 6.60 18.62
N PRO A 85 -9.20 5.49 18.96
CA PRO A 85 -8.50 4.25 19.27
C PRO A 85 -7.63 3.79 18.10
N ILE A 86 -6.32 3.76 18.32
CA ILE A 86 -5.33 3.30 17.34
C ILE A 86 -5.02 1.81 17.48
N ASP A 87 -5.55 1.16 18.50
CA ASP A 87 -5.41 -0.26 18.83
C ASP A 87 -6.60 -1.11 18.37
N THR A 88 -7.51 -0.54 17.57
CA THR A 88 -8.59 -1.29 16.93
C THR A 88 -8.02 -2.48 16.16
N VAL A 89 -8.61 -3.66 16.36
CA VAL A 89 -8.20 -4.91 15.71
C VAL A 89 -9.43 -5.76 15.41
N ALA A 90 -9.44 -6.37 14.22
CA ALA A 90 -10.45 -7.34 13.80
C ALA A 90 -9.85 -8.36 12.85
N VAL A 91 -10.43 -9.55 12.77
CA VAL A 91 -10.10 -10.52 11.73
C VAL A 91 -10.86 -10.15 10.46
N HIS A 92 -10.21 -10.30 9.30
CA HIS A 92 -10.86 -10.06 8.01
C HIS A 92 -12.02 -11.05 7.79
N PRO A 93 -13.20 -10.61 7.34
CA PRO A 93 -14.36 -11.49 7.23
C PRO A 93 -14.15 -12.68 6.28
N ASP A 94 -13.34 -12.52 5.25
CA ASP A 94 -13.14 -13.53 4.20
C ASP A 94 -11.78 -14.26 4.29
N ASP A 95 -10.91 -13.91 5.25
CA ASP A 95 -9.62 -14.56 5.46
C ASP A 95 -9.16 -14.44 6.91
N ASP A 96 -9.27 -15.52 7.66
CA ASP A 96 -8.91 -15.62 9.09
C ASP A 96 -7.43 -15.34 9.40
N LYS A 97 -6.59 -15.35 8.38
CA LYS A 97 -5.15 -15.01 8.47
C LYS A 97 -4.81 -13.62 7.96
N VAL A 98 -5.81 -12.75 7.80
CA VAL A 98 -5.63 -11.32 7.60
C VAL A 98 -6.25 -10.59 8.78
N VAL A 99 -5.43 -9.83 9.49
CA VAL A 99 -5.84 -9.02 10.64
C VAL A 99 -5.94 -7.56 10.18
N LEU A 100 -7.07 -6.94 10.41
CA LEU A 100 -7.31 -5.53 10.12
C LEU A 100 -7.07 -4.70 11.38
N GLY A 101 -6.28 -3.64 11.31
CA GLY A 101 -5.98 -2.89 12.53
C GLY A 101 -5.58 -1.44 12.35
N GLY A 102 -5.41 -0.79 13.52
CA GLY A 102 -4.75 0.50 13.67
C GLY A 102 -3.27 0.36 14.02
N ILE A 103 -2.54 1.46 14.06
CA ILE A 103 -1.08 1.45 14.30
C ILE A 103 -0.71 0.93 15.70
N GLY A 104 -1.59 1.07 16.68
CA GLY A 104 -1.36 0.51 18.01
C GLY A 104 -1.18 -1.01 18.01
N VAL A 105 -1.87 -1.71 17.09
CA VAL A 105 -1.72 -3.17 16.91
C VAL A 105 -0.31 -3.52 16.43
N LEU A 106 0.31 -2.70 15.58
CA LEU A 106 1.68 -2.91 15.12
C LEU A 106 2.67 -2.92 16.29
N ARG A 107 2.46 -2.06 17.29
CA ARG A 107 3.31 -1.96 18.49
C ARG A 107 3.12 -3.14 19.45
N LYS A 108 1.96 -3.81 19.39
CA LYS A 108 1.62 -4.99 20.20
C LYS A 108 1.02 -6.07 19.30
N LEU A 109 1.86 -6.60 18.42
CA LEU A 109 1.43 -7.61 17.45
C LEU A 109 0.88 -8.86 18.12
N PRO A 110 -0.26 -9.40 17.65
CA PRO A 110 -0.68 -10.75 18.01
C PRO A 110 0.38 -11.79 17.62
N ALA A 111 0.61 -12.78 18.48
CA ALA A 111 1.70 -13.75 18.31
C ALA A 111 1.62 -14.59 17.02
N HIS A 112 0.44 -14.68 16.41
CA HIS A 112 0.24 -15.42 15.17
C HIS A 112 0.48 -14.57 13.90
N VAL A 113 0.68 -13.25 14.03
CA VAL A 113 0.98 -12.34 12.92
C VAL A 113 2.49 -12.39 12.65
N ASP A 114 2.86 -12.67 11.42
CA ASP A 114 4.26 -12.83 10.98
C ASP A 114 4.59 -12.05 9.70
N ALA A 115 3.67 -11.17 9.25
CA ALA A 115 3.91 -10.22 8.17
C ALA A 115 3.04 -8.97 8.33
N VAL A 116 3.49 -7.83 7.81
CA VAL A 116 2.80 -6.54 7.96
C VAL A 116 2.66 -5.84 6.61
N VAL A 117 1.49 -5.24 6.38
CA VAL A 117 1.23 -4.25 5.33
C VAL A 117 0.71 -2.98 5.98
N SER A 118 1.53 -1.95 5.98
CA SER A 118 1.22 -0.63 6.55
C SER A 118 0.75 0.33 5.48
N LEU A 119 -0.43 0.89 5.64
CA LEU A 119 -1.07 1.82 4.70
C LEU A 119 -0.87 3.29 5.09
N CYS A 120 -0.01 3.56 6.03
CA CYS A 120 0.33 4.90 6.48
C CYS A 120 1.85 5.02 6.59
N ARG A 121 2.31 6.25 6.70
CA ARG A 121 3.68 6.54 7.02
C ARG A 121 4.01 6.04 8.42
N LEU A 122 5.21 5.52 8.59
CA LEU A 122 5.73 4.98 9.84
C LEU A 122 6.91 5.82 10.32
N ALA A 123 7.14 5.84 11.64
CA ALA A 123 8.42 6.20 12.21
C ALA A 123 9.41 5.03 12.03
N ASP A 124 10.71 5.31 12.12
CA ASP A 124 11.75 4.28 11.94
C ASP A 124 11.58 3.13 12.96
N ASP A 125 11.21 3.46 14.21
CA ASP A 125 10.95 2.49 15.27
C ASP A 125 9.69 1.63 15.06
N ASP A 126 8.78 2.05 14.20
CA ASP A 126 7.57 1.30 13.86
C ASP A 126 7.83 0.30 12.71
N MET A 127 8.97 0.39 12.01
CA MET A 127 9.33 -0.56 10.96
C MET A 127 9.82 -1.89 11.56
N ARG A 128 9.18 -2.99 11.13
CA ARG A 128 9.60 -4.33 11.54
C ARG A 128 10.68 -4.82 10.58
N VAL A 129 11.82 -5.21 11.14
CA VAL A 129 12.96 -5.76 10.40
C VAL A 129 13.09 -7.27 10.56
N ASP A 130 12.39 -7.82 11.51
CA ASP A 130 12.38 -9.24 11.90
C ASP A 130 11.35 -10.09 11.11
N MET A 131 10.53 -9.44 10.28
CA MET A 131 9.50 -10.08 9.46
C MET A 131 9.26 -9.31 8.14
N PRO A 132 8.61 -9.92 7.14
CA PRO A 132 8.17 -9.21 5.94
C PRO A 132 7.30 -8.01 6.30
N HIS A 133 7.74 -6.80 5.95
CA HIS A 133 7.01 -5.57 6.21
C HIS A 133 6.97 -4.70 4.95
N VAL A 134 5.77 -4.43 4.45
CA VAL A 134 5.52 -3.59 3.27
C VAL A 134 4.90 -2.27 3.72
N GLU A 135 5.58 -1.16 3.47
CA GLU A 135 5.03 0.18 3.73
C GLU A 135 4.42 0.77 2.46
N VAL A 136 3.17 1.21 2.56
CA VAL A 136 2.40 1.90 1.51
C VAL A 136 1.93 3.24 2.07
N ARG A 137 2.50 4.34 1.59
CA ARG A 137 2.19 5.68 2.11
C ARG A 137 0.95 6.27 1.43
N LEU A 138 -0.24 5.79 1.76
CA LEU A 138 -1.50 6.39 1.36
C LEU A 138 -1.82 7.59 2.24
N ILE A 139 -2.22 8.70 1.62
CA ILE A 139 -2.71 9.89 2.30
C ILE A 139 -4.21 9.77 2.46
N ASP A 140 -4.71 9.90 3.69
CA ASP A 140 -6.13 9.78 4.00
C ASP A 140 -6.87 11.10 3.80
N ARG A 141 -6.89 11.55 2.55
CA ARG A 141 -7.57 12.76 2.10
C ARG A 141 -8.30 12.52 0.79
N PRO A 142 -9.43 13.22 0.56
CA PRO A 142 -10.26 13.02 -0.63
C PRO A 142 -9.75 13.75 -1.88
N GLU A 143 -8.78 14.65 -1.76
CA GLU A 143 -8.25 15.46 -2.86
C GLU A 143 -7.47 14.57 -3.84
N ALA A 144 -7.71 14.74 -5.13
CA ALA A 144 -7.18 13.84 -6.17
C ALA A 144 -5.65 13.91 -6.33
N ASP A 145 -5.05 15.04 -6.00
CA ASP A 145 -3.61 15.29 -6.08
C ASP A 145 -2.82 14.69 -4.91
N GLU A 146 -3.47 14.38 -3.80
CA GLU A 146 -2.83 13.76 -2.64
C GLU A 146 -2.39 12.31 -2.90
N ASN A 147 -3.13 11.58 -3.75
CA ASN A 147 -2.78 10.21 -4.15
C ASN A 147 -2.83 10.08 -5.69
N PRO A 148 -1.86 10.61 -6.43
CA PRO A 148 -1.92 10.71 -7.89
C PRO A 148 -2.00 9.36 -8.61
N HIS A 149 -1.61 8.26 -7.95
CA HIS A 149 -1.64 6.90 -8.49
C HIS A 149 -2.53 5.97 -7.65
N LEU A 150 -3.63 6.49 -7.10
CA LEU A 150 -4.45 5.78 -6.11
C LEU A 150 -4.83 4.37 -6.53
N ASP A 151 -5.39 4.19 -7.71
CA ASP A 151 -5.87 2.89 -8.20
C ASP A 151 -4.71 1.88 -8.35
N PHE A 152 -3.55 2.34 -8.81
CA PHE A 152 -2.35 1.51 -8.89
C PHE A 152 -1.87 1.10 -7.50
N VAL A 153 -1.76 2.05 -6.57
CA VAL A 153 -1.26 1.80 -5.21
C VAL A 153 -2.19 0.87 -4.43
N LEU A 154 -3.51 1.01 -4.57
CA LEU A 154 -4.48 0.10 -3.96
C LEU A 154 -4.34 -1.33 -4.51
N ASN A 155 -4.17 -1.47 -5.83
CA ASN A 155 -3.91 -2.76 -6.46
C ASN A 155 -2.62 -3.40 -5.94
N GLU A 156 -1.53 -2.63 -5.85
CA GLU A 156 -0.24 -3.12 -5.34
C GLU A 156 -0.32 -3.52 -3.86
N ALA A 157 -1.08 -2.78 -3.05
CA ALA A 157 -1.31 -3.15 -1.64
C ALA A 157 -2.03 -4.50 -1.53
N VAL A 158 -3.09 -4.72 -2.33
CA VAL A 158 -3.80 -6.01 -2.38
C VAL A 158 -2.88 -7.12 -2.87
N HIS A 159 -2.13 -6.93 -3.95
CA HIS A 159 -1.16 -7.90 -4.44
C HIS A 159 -0.09 -8.25 -3.40
N SER A 160 0.30 -7.28 -2.55
CA SER A 160 1.24 -7.56 -1.46
C SER A 160 0.64 -8.48 -0.42
N ILE A 161 -0.63 -8.28 -0.04
CA ILE A 161 -1.35 -9.20 0.84
C ILE A 161 -1.45 -10.58 0.21
N GLU A 162 -1.90 -10.66 -1.04
CA GLU A 162 -2.01 -11.93 -1.77
C GLU A 162 -0.69 -12.71 -1.81
N ARG A 163 0.43 -12.03 -2.10
CA ARG A 163 1.77 -12.66 -2.12
C ARG A 163 2.20 -13.17 -0.75
N LEU A 164 1.96 -12.41 0.30
CA LEU A 164 2.27 -12.83 1.67
C LEU A 164 1.39 -14.01 2.08
N ARG A 165 0.10 -13.97 1.76
CA ARG A 165 -0.85 -15.07 2.01
C ARG A 165 -0.47 -16.35 1.26
N ASN A 166 -0.06 -16.23 -0.01
CA ASN A 166 0.41 -17.35 -0.82
C ASN A 166 1.70 -18.00 -0.30
N LYS A 167 2.50 -17.25 0.47
CA LYS A 167 3.67 -17.76 1.20
C LYS A 167 3.32 -18.35 2.57
N GLY A 168 2.05 -18.32 2.97
CA GLY A 168 1.56 -18.88 4.22
C GLY A 168 1.52 -17.91 5.40
N HIS A 169 1.92 -16.65 5.22
CA HIS A 169 1.96 -15.66 6.30
C HIS A 169 0.57 -15.28 6.80
N THR A 170 0.50 -14.95 8.09
CA THR A 170 -0.62 -14.24 8.70
C THR A 170 -0.29 -12.74 8.70
N VAL A 171 -1.11 -11.95 8.02
CA VAL A 171 -0.80 -10.56 7.66
C VAL A 171 -1.57 -9.58 8.53
N LEU A 172 -0.89 -8.64 9.19
CA LEU A 172 -1.52 -7.43 9.70
C LEU A 172 -1.62 -6.40 8.57
N LEU A 173 -2.83 -6.01 8.22
CA LEU A 173 -3.13 -4.87 7.36
C LEU A 173 -3.58 -3.71 8.25
N HIS A 174 -2.82 -2.62 8.29
CA HIS A 174 -3.15 -1.51 9.15
C HIS A 174 -2.92 -0.13 8.51
N CYS A 175 -3.59 0.87 9.07
CA CYS A 175 -3.26 2.29 8.92
C CYS A 175 -3.21 2.94 10.31
N VAL A 176 -3.46 4.23 10.45
CA VAL A 176 -3.43 4.87 11.77
C VAL A 176 -4.59 4.40 12.66
N GLY A 177 -5.84 4.62 12.26
CA GLY A 177 -7.01 4.33 13.09
C GLY A 177 -7.95 3.25 12.55
N ALA A 178 -7.58 2.53 11.49
CA ALA A 178 -8.44 1.54 10.81
C ALA A 178 -9.79 2.10 10.28
N TYR A 179 -9.88 3.42 10.01
CA TYR A 179 -11.13 4.07 9.58
C TYR A 179 -11.35 4.07 8.08
N SER A 180 -10.33 4.39 7.30
CA SER A 180 -10.47 4.71 5.88
C SER A 180 -9.59 3.80 5.02
N ARG A 181 -8.27 3.87 5.14
CA ARG A 181 -7.31 3.11 4.31
C ARG A 181 -7.37 1.61 4.52
N THR A 182 -7.34 1.15 5.78
CA THR A 182 -7.45 -0.28 6.12
C THR A 182 -8.73 -0.92 5.57
N PRO A 183 -9.94 -0.38 5.83
CA PRO A 183 -11.15 -0.97 5.27
C PRO A 183 -11.23 -0.87 3.74
N THR A 184 -10.62 0.15 3.11
CA THR A 184 -10.57 0.24 1.64
C THR A 184 -9.79 -0.93 1.03
N VAL A 185 -8.56 -1.15 1.51
CA VAL A 185 -7.72 -2.23 1.00
C VAL A 185 -8.28 -3.60 1.42
N GLY A 186 -8.81 -3.72 2.64
CA GLY A 186 -9.48 -4.93 3.10
C GLY A 186 -10.67 -5.30 2.21
N ALA A 187 -11.55 -4.34 1.91
CA ALA A 187 -12.69 -4.57 1.03
C ALA A 187 -12.27 -4.96 -0.40
N LEU A 188 -11.26 -4.30 -0.96
CA LEU A 188 -10.75 -4.66 -2.29
C LEU A 188 -10.13 -6.05 -2.31
N TYR A 189 -9.42 -6.44 -1.25
CA TYR A 189 -8.87 -7.78 -1.08
C TYR A 189 -9.99 -8.83 -0.99
N GLY A 190 -10.99 -8.64 -0.12
CA GLY A 190 -12.13 -9.55 0.02
C GLY A 190 -12.93 -9.70 -1.27
N ALA A 191 -13.21 -8.56 -1.96
CA ALA A 191 -13.91 -8.57 -3.24
C ALA A 191 -13.22 -9.45 -4.28
N ARG A 192 -11.89 -9.35 -4.40
CA ARG A 192 -11.11 -10.18 -5.33
C ARG A 192 -11.06 -11.64 -4.93
N ARG A 193 -10.85 -11.89 -3.64
CA ARG A 193 -10.75 -13.24 -3.10
C ARG A 193 -12.05 -14.03 -3.29
N CYS A 194 -13.21 -13.37 -3.06
CA CYS A 194 -14.52 -14.02 -3.10
C CYS A 194 -15.28 -13.83 -4.42
N GLY A 195 -14.77 -12.98 -5.34
CA GLY A 195 -15.46 -12.68 -6.60
C GLY A 195 -16.77 -11.89 -6.41
N ILE A 196 -16.88 -11.13 -5.31
CA ILE A 196 -18.05 -10.30 -4.96
C ILE A 196 -17.77 -8.83 -5.30
N SER A 197 -18.82 -7.99 -5.22
CA SER A 197 -18.65 -6.56 -5.44
C SER A 197 -17.87 -5.91 -4.28
N THR A 198 -17.11 -4.85 -4.61
CA THR A 198 -16.40 -4.06 -3.58
C THR A 198 -17.36 -3.43 -2.57
N LYS A 199 -18.61 -3.14 -2.98
CA LYS A 199 -19.67 -2.63 -2.09
C LYS A 199 -20.07 -3.68 -1.05
N GLU A 200 -20.21 -4.92 -1.45
CA GLU A 200 -20.53 -6.04 -0.56
C GLU A 200 -19.38 -6.32 0.39
N ALA A 201 -18.18 -6.49 -0.13
CA ALA A 201 -16.97 -6.68 0.68
C ALA A 201 -16.74 -5.54 1.68
N LEU A 202 -17.05 -4.29 1.32
CA LEU A 202 -16.95 -3.17 2.26
C LEU A 202 -17.97 -3.27 3.41
N ARG A 203 -19.19 -3.74 3.14
CA ARG A 203 -20.19 -4.00 4.21
C ARG A 203 -19.70 -5.08 5.17
N ASP A 204 -19.07 -6.14 4.64
CA ASP A 204 -18.58 -7.24 5.47
C ASP A 204 -17.40 -6.77 6.34
N VAL A 205 -16.49 -5.95 5.79
CA VAL A 205 -15.44 -5.28 6.57
C VAL A 205 -16.03 -4.32 7.61
N GLN A 206 -17.10 -3.58 7.29
CA GLN A 206 -17.75 -2.68 8.24
C GLN A 206 -18.47 -3.44 9.37
N ALA A 207 -18.89 -4.67 9.14
CA ALA A 207 -19.46 -5.52 10.19
C ALA A 207 -18.45 -5.87 11.30
N VAL A 208 -17.16 -6.03 10.94
CA VAL A 208 -16.08 -6.32 11.90
C VAL A 208 -15.31 -5.07 12.33
N LEU A 209 -15.38 -3.98 11.56
CA LEU A 209 -14.84 -2.65 11.88
C LEU A 209 -15.97 -1.60 11.83
N PRO A 210 -16.83 -1.50 12.86
CA PRO A 210 -18.06 -0.67 12.80
C PRO A 210 -17.81 0.82 12.59
N ARG A 211 -16.60 1.31 12.86
CA ARG A 211 -16.20 2.70 12.63
C ARG A 211 -15.58 2.93 11.25
N ALA A 212 -15.50 1.90 10.40
CA ALA A 212 -14.90 2.01 9.07
C ALA A 212 -15.74 2.92 8.16
N TYR A 213 -15.12 3.99 7.69
CA TYR A 213 -15.73 4.97 6.80
C TYR A 213 -14.68 5.52 5.81
N PRO A 214 -14.42 4.81 4.70
CA PRO A 214 -13.50 5.29 3.67
C PRO A 214 -13.91 6.67 3.15
N ASN A 215 -12.94 7.55 2.92
CA ASN A 215 -13.18 8.85 2.31
C ASN A 215 -13.74 8.73 0.88
N SER A 216 -14.20 9.83 0.29
CA SER A 216 -14.87 9.81 -1.02
C SER A 216 -13.96 9.33 -2.14
N ALA A 217 -12.67 9.67 -2.14
CA ALA A 217 -11.72 9.23 -3.15
C ALA A 217 -11.52 7.70 -3.09
N PHE A 218 -11.40 7.13 -1.90
CA PHE A 218 -11.27 5.69 -1.71
C PHE A 218 -12.54 4.93 -2.10
N ARG A 219 -13.73 5.45 -1.76
CA ARG A 219 -15.00 4.86 -2.22
C ARG A 219 -15.13 4.89 -3.74
N ALA A 220 -14.76 6.00 -4.38
CA ALA A 220 -14.74 6.08 -5.84
C ALA A 220 -13.73 5.10 -6.46
N ALA A 221 -12.55 4.93 -5.86
CA ALA A 221 -11.57 3.94 -6.31
C ALA A 221 -12.09 2.49 -6.16
N LEU A 222 -12.78 2.15 -5.07
CA LEU A 222 -13.43 0.85 -4.92
C LEU A 222 -14.43 0.58 -6.04
N THR A 223 -15.22 1.58 -6.44
CA THR A 223 -16.16 1.44 -7.56
C THR A 223 -15.44 1.19 -8.90
N ARG A 224 -14.32 1.90 -9.17
CA ARG A 224 -13.53 1.71 -10.40
C ARG A 224 -12.81 0.36 -10.43
N LEU A 225 -12.40 -0.14 -9.28
CA LEU A 225 -11.61 -1.38 -9.12
C LEU A 225 -12.48 -2.61 -8.85
N ASP A 226 -13.79 -2.47 -8.89
CA ASP A 226 -14.74 -3.55 -8.64
C ASP A 226 -14.51 -4.71 -9.61
N PRO A 227 -14.17 -5.92 -9.13
CA PRO A 227 -13.86 -7.05 -10.01
C PRO A 227 -15.09 -7.51 -10.82
N THR A 228 -16.31 -7.26 -10.34
CA THR A 228 -17.54 -7.70 -10.98
C THR A 228 -17.90 -6.86 -12.21
N THR A 229 -17.35 -5.65 -12.35
CA THR A 229 -17.62 -4.77 -13.51
C THR A 229 -16.87 -5.17 -14.76
N LYS A 230 -15.72 -5.84 -14.65
CA LYS A 230 -14.90 -6.29 -15.78
C LYS A 230 -15.51 -7.47 -16.56
N HIS A 231 -16.43 -8.22 -15.97
CA HIS A 231 -17.11 -9.34 -16.64
C HIS A 231 -18.31 -8.92 -17.51
N ARG A 232 -18.79 -7.69 -17.41
CA ARG A 232 -19.93 -7.21 -18.22
C ARG A 232 -19.56 -6.66 -19.61
N SER A 233 -18.30 -6.37 -19.86
CA SER A 233 -17.84 -5.80 -21.15
C SER A 233 -17.29 -6.85 -22.14
N GLY A 234 -17.32 -8.15 -21.81
CA GLY A 234 -16.81 -9.24 -22.65
C GLY A 234 -17.89 -10.14 -23.27
N GLY A 235 -19.16 -9.78 -23.19
CA GLY A 235 -20.29 -10.63 -23.57
C GLY A 235 -21.16 -10.14 -24.75
N GLU A 236 -20.65 -9.21 -25.58
CA GLU A 236 -21.33 -8.82 -26.83
C GLU A 236 -20.31 -8.74 -27.96
N SER A 237 -20.10 -9.85 -28.63
CA SER A 237 -19.69 -9.89 -30.05
C SER A 237 -19.91 -11.32 -30.58
#